data_8f20bc61c35e5622a7cba51b12475f20
#
_entry.id   8f20bc61c35e5622a7cba51b12475f20
#
_cell.length_a   1.000
_cell.length_b   1.000
_cell.length_c   1.000
_cell.angle_alpha   90.00
_cell.angle_beta   90.00
_cell.angle_gamma   90.00
#
_symmetry.space_group_name_H-M   'P 1'
#
loop_
_entity.id
_entity.type
_entity.pdbx_description
1 polymer ?
#
loop_
_entity_poly.entity_id
_entity_poly.type
_entity_poly.pdbx_seq_one_letter_code
_entity_poly.pdbx_strand_id
1 'polypeptide(L)'
;MRKSKGENHMGLLLNTLSPAVLYEEMAKSTYFVDKTAFIGQMLQRIGTNGKYVCITRPRRFGKTVMANMLGAFLTKSAATAKLFAQLKIGRDAEAMQHINQYNVIYIDFSRISSNDYQSYIDNIADALKKDLHKAYPDVDY
;
A
#
# COMPACT_ATOMS: atom_id res chain seq x y z
N MET A 1 -5.92 -14.42 29.74
CA MET A 1 -6.19 -13.49 28.63
C MET A 1 -4.90 -13.24 27.86
N ARG A 2 -4.66 -14.03 26.82
CA ARG A 2 -3.45 -13.88 25.98
C ARG A 2 -3.67 -12.71 25.02
N LYS A 3 -2.94 -11.61 25.22
CA LYS A 3 -2.78 -10.58 24.20
C LYS A 3 -2.02 -11.22 23.03
N SER A 4 -2.71 -11.49 21.92
CA SER A 4 -2.05 -11.80 20.66
C SER A 4 -1.23 -10.57 20.27
N LYS A 5 0.09 -10.65 20.41
CA LYS A 5 1.02 -9.77 19.71
C LYS A 5 0.70 -9.94 18.22
N GLY A 6 0.17 -8.89 17.60
CA GLY A 6 0.01 -8.86 16.16
C GLY A 6 1.38 -8.99 15.53
N GLU A 7 1.75 -10.21 15.14
CA GLU A 7 2.90 -10.42 14.29
C GLU A 7 2.61 -9.70 12.98
N ASN A 8 3.48 -8.76 12.62
CA ASN A 8 3.43 -8.06 11.35
C ASN A 8 3.76 -9.06 10.23
N HIS A 9 2.75 -9.76 9.75
CA HIS A 9 2.91 -10.68 8.62
C HIS A 9 3.09 -9.87 7.32
N MET A 10 4.34 -9.78 6.91
CA MET A 10 4.72 -9.20 5.62
C MET A 10 4.68 -10.29 4.55
N GLY A 11 3.85 -10.09 3.54
CA GLY A 11 3.77 -10.96 2.36
C GLY A 11 4.42 -10.35 1.12
N LEU A 12 4.33 -11.06 0.00
CA LEU A 12 4.76 -10.56 -1.31
C LEU A 12 3.80 -9.51 -1.86
N LEU A 13 2.50 -9.70 -1.66
CA LEU A 13 1.43 -8.82 -2.12
C LEU A 13 0.66 -8.22 -0.94
N LEU A 14 0.39 -9.01 0.10
CA LEU A 14 -0.32 -8.57 1.29
C LEU A 14 0.66 -7.91 2.27
N ASN A 15 0.40 -6.65 2.60
CA ASN A 15 1.18 -5.86 3.55
C ASN A 15 2.69 -5.82 3.23
N THR A 16 3.04 -5.82 1.94
CA THR A 16 4.42 -5.68 1.50
C THR A 16 5.00 -4.33 1.89
N LEU A 17 6.27 -4.30 2.29
CA LEU A 17 7.00 -3.06 2.61
C LEU A 17 7.58 -2.35 1.37
N SER A 18 7.52 -2.97 0.20
CA SER A 18 8.09 -2.40 -1.03
C SER A 18 7.62 -0.97 -1.31
N PRO A 19 6.30 -0.63 -1.20
CA PRO A 19 5.85 0.75 -1.40
C PRO A 19 6.44 1.73 -0.38
N ALA A 20 6.60 1.31 0.87
CA ALA A 20 7.15 2.16 1.93
C ALA A 20 8.62 2.50 1.67
N VAL A 21 9.42 1.50 1.31
CA VAL A 21 10.85 1.68 0.98
C VAL A 21 11.01 2.61 -0.22
N LEU A 22 10.28 2.34 -1.31
CA LEU A 22 10.37 3.13 -2.54
C LEU A 22 9.89 4.57 -2.34
N TYR A 23 8.86 4.78 -1.54
CA TYR A 23 8.36 6.11 -1.25
C TYR A 23 9.31 6.90 -0.33
N GLU A 24 9.91 6.26 0.67
CA GLU A 24 10.91 6.88 1.54
C GLU A 24 12.15 7.32 0.75
N GLU A 25 12.64 6.50 -0.16
CA GLU A 25 13.73 6.87 -1.08
C GLU A 25 13.35 8.08 -1.95
N MET A 26 12.14 8.09 -2.50
CA MET A 26 11.64 9.20 -3.31
C MET A 26 11.53 10.49 -2.48
N ALA A 27 11.05 10.40 -1.25
CA ALA A 27 10.89 11.57 -0.36
C ALA A 27 12.21 12.23 0.02
N LYS A 28 13.33 11.49 -0.07
CA LYS A 28 14.70 11.99 0.16
C LYS A 28 15.33 12.61 -1.09
N SER A 29 14.67 12.52 -2.26
CA SER A 29 15.23 13.04 -3.50
C SER A 29 15.19 14.57 -3.56
N THR A 30 16.18 15.15 -4.26
CA THR A 30 16.32 16.63 -4.41
C THR A 30 15.10 17.29 -5.07
N TYR A 31 14.41 16.56 -5.94
CA TYR A 31 13.25 17.08 -6.71
C TYR A 31 11.93 16.50 -6.22
N PHE A 32 11.87 16.15 -4.93
CA PHE A 32 10.64 15.62 -4.34
C PHE A 32 9.54 16.68 -4.32
N VAL A 33 8.37 16.31 -4.84
CA VAL A 33 7.15 17.11 -4.76
C VAL A 33 6.15 16.42 -3.83
N ASP A 34 5.83 17.07 -2.73
CA ASP A 34 4.89 16.56 -1.76
C ASP A 34 3.44 16.62 -2.29
N LYS A 35 2.90 15.45 -2.60
CA LYS A 35 1.52 15.22 -3.06
C LYS A 35 0.66 14.56 -1.99
N THR A 36 1.09 14.50 -0.73
CA THR A 36 0.43 13.73 0.32
C THR A 36 -0.97 14.24 0.67
N ALA A 37 -1.32 15.48 0.33
CA ALA A 37 -2.70 15.98 0.45
C ALA A 37 -3.72 15.10 -0.31
N PHE A 38 -3.29 14.39 -1.36
CA PHE A 38 -4.12 13.44 -2.08
C PHE A 38 -4.61 12.27 -1.21
N ILE A 39 -3.83 11.88 -0.20
CA ILE A 39 -4.21 10.81 0.75
C ILE A 39 -5.53 11.16 1.44
N GLY A 40 -5.69 12.39 1.92
CA GLY A 40 -6.93 12.84 2.55
C GLY A 40 -8.15 12.67 1.65
N GLN A 41 -8.01 12.97 0.35
CA GLN A 41 -9.08 12.75 -0.63
C GLN A 41 -9.40 11.26 -0.83
N MET A 42 -8.41 10.38 -0.75
CA MET A 42 -8.61 8.93 -0.87
C MET A 42 -9.28 8.35 0.38
N LEU A 43 -8.89 8.81 1.57
CA LEU A 43 -9.48 8.36 2.83
C LEU A 43 -11.00 8.61 2.89
N GLN A 44 -11.48 9.74 2.37
CA GLN A 44 -12.91 10.06 2.28
C GLN A 44 -13.72 9.09 1.41
N ARG A 45 -13.07 8.30 0.56
CA ARG A 45 -13.71 7.32 -0.33
C ARG A 45 -13.80 5.93 0.27
N ILE A 46 -13.01 5.64 1.31
CA ILE A 46 -13.02 4.33 1.99
C ILE A 46 -14.41 4.10 2.59
N GLY A 47 -14.99 2.92 2.31
CA GLY A 47 -16.34 2.56 2.79
C GLY A 47 -17.49 3.21 2.05
N THR A 48 -17.25 4.01 1.01
CA THR A 48 -18.28 4.65 0.19
C THR A 48 -18.44 3.97 -1.18
N ASN A 49 -19.49 4.33 -1.92
CA ASN A 49 -19.67 3.88 -3.31
C ASN A 49 -18.58 4.43 -4.25
N GLY A 50 -17.91 5.52 -3.87
CA GLY A 50 -16.79 6.12 -4.62
C GLY A 50 -15.42 5.50 -4.36
N LYS A 51 -15.35 4.34 -3.71
CA LYS A 51 -14.11 3.64 -3.34
C LYS A 51 -13.25 3.14 -4.51
N TYR A 52 -13.88 2.93 -5.66
CA TYR A 52 -13.19 2.50 -6.88
C TYR A 52 -12.60 3.72 -7.59
N VAL A 53 -11.28 3.84 -7.57
CA VAL A 53 -10.57 5.00 -8.14
C VAL A 53 -9.62 4.54 -9.22
N CYS A 54 -9.72 5.17 -10.40
CA CYS A 54 -8.77 4.99 -11.49
C CYS A 54 -8.00 6.31 -11.71
N ILE A 55 -6.69 6.24 -11.66
CA ILE A 55 -5.81 7.39 -11.91
C ILE A 55 -5.16 7.24 -13.28
N THR A 56 -5.56 8.09 -14.20
CA THR A 56 -5.01 8.15 -15.55
C THR A 56 -4.11 9.38 -15.69
N ARG A 57 -2.85 9.16 -16.07
CA ARG A 57 -1.88 10.22 -16.35
C ARG A 57 -0.91 9.71 -17.43
N PRO A 58 -0.32 10.57 -18.23
CA PRO A 58 0.75 10.18 -19.14
C PRO A 58 1.91 9.48 -18.42
N ARG A 59 2.75 8.79 -19.17
CA ARG A 59 3.97 8.18 -18.62
C ARG A 59 4.82 9.24 -17.92
N ARG A 60 5.52 8.86 -16.84
CA ARG A 60 6.44 9.72 -16.05
C ARG A 60 5.75 10.85 -15.24
N PHE A 61 4.42 10.83 -15.10
CA PHE A 61 3.68 11.79 -14.26
C PHE A 61 3.47 11.32 -12.81
N GLY A 62 4.27 10.36 -12.34
CA GLY A 62 4.30 9.99 -10.93
C GLY A 62 3.18 9.06 -10.46
N LYS A 63 2.53 8.28 -11.37
CA LYS A 63 1.50 7.30 -10.98
C LYS A 63 2.02 6.26 -9.98
N THR A 64 3.18 5.69 -10.26
CA THR A 64 3.83 4.70 -9.38
C THR A 64 4.21 5.32 -8.04
N VAL A 65 4.68 6.56 -8.04
CA VAL A 65 5.00 7.30 -6.80
C VAL A 65 3.73 7.51 -5.96
N MET A 66 2.60 7.82 -6.58
CA MET A 66 1.32 7.96 -5.87
C MET A 66 0.82 6.62 -5.30
N ALA A 67 0.96 5.54 -6.05
CA ALA A 67 0.62 4.20 -5.56
C ALA A 67 1.53 3.79 -4.38
N ASN A 68 2.83 4.02 -4.49
CA ASN A 68 3.78 3.78 -3.39
C ASN A 68 3.46 4.64 -2.16
N MET A 69 3.09 5.91 -2.37
CA MET A 69 2.68 6.82 -1.30
C MET A 69 1.47 6.28 -0.52
N LEU A 70 0.43 5.85 -1.23
CA LEU A 70 -0.76 5.26 -0.61
C LEU A 70 -0.42 3.95 0.11
N GLY A 71 0.34 3.06 -0.52
CA GLY A 71 0.80 1.82 0.10
C GLY A 71 1.64 2.09 1.36
N ALA A 72 2.59 3.03 1.29
CA ALA A 72 3.42 3.42 2.43
C ALA A 72 2.60 4.00 3.60
N PHE A 73 1.56 4.77 3.30
CA PHE A 73 0.71 5.38 4.33
C PHE A 73 -0.26 4.37 4.97
N LEU A 74 -0.91 3.54 4.16
CA LEU A 74 -2.01 2.70 4.63
C LEU A 74 -1.55 1.39 5.26
N THR A 75 -0.45 0.80 4.78
CA THR A 75 -0.03 -0.56 5.16
C THR A 75 0.32 -0.66 6.64
N LYS A 76 -0.36 -1.54 7.36
CA LYS A 76 -0.18 -1.72 8.81
C LYS A 76 1.18 -2.28 9.23
N SER A 77 1.88 -2.96 8.34
CA SER A 77 3.24 -3.48 8.59
C SER A 77 4.33 -2.41 8.39
N ALA A 78 3.99 -1.29 7.75
CA ALA A 78 4.92 -0.18 7.56
C ALA A 78 5.05 0.67 8.85
N ALA A 79 6.20 1.28 9.04
CA ALA A 79 6.49 2.17 10.18
C ALA A 79 6.84 3.57 9.65
N THR A 80 5.89 4.19 8.93
CA THR A 80 6.12 5.42 8.17
C THR A 80 5.59 6.69 8.84
N ALA A 81 5.08 6.60 10.07
CA ALA A 81 4.48 7.73 10.76
C ALA A 81 5.40 8.95 10.87
N LYS A 82 6.69 8.74 11.16
CA LYS A 82 7.68 9.84 11.25
C LYS A 82 7.90 10.52 9.90
N LEU A 83 7.90 9.75 8.81
CA LEU A 83 8.04 10.29 7.46
C LEU A 83 6.85 11.19 7.11
N PHE A 84 5.63 10.69 7.26
CA PHE A 84 4.43 11.44 6.89
C PHE A 84 4.13 12.62 7.82
N ALA A 85 4.54 12.56 9.09
CA ALA A 85 4.40 13.70 10.02
C ALA A 85 5.15 14.97 9.54
N GLN A 86 6.20 14.81 8.73
CA GLN A 86 6.99 15.91 8.17
C GLN A 86 6.42 16.45 6.84
N LEU A 87 5.45 15.76 6.24
CA LEU A 87 4.83 16.09 4.97
C LEU A 87 3.51 16.84 5.18
N LYS A 88 2.91 17.31 4.08
CA LYS A 88 1.65 18.09 4.13
C LYS A 88 0.53 17.38 4.87
N ILE A 89 0.40 16.07 4.68
CA ILE A 89 -0.62 15.24 5.36
C ILE A 89 -0.43 15.22 6.89
N GLY A 90 0.77 15.41 7.38
CA GLY A 90 1.07 15.45 8.82
C GLY A 90 0.33 16.56 9.57
N ARG A 91 -0.18 17.57 8.85
CA ARG A 91 -1.00 18.65 9.42
C ARG A 91 -2.48 18.28 9.54
N ASP A 92 -2.89 17.18 8.92
CA ASP A 92 -4.25 16.66 8.96
C ASP A 92 -4.34 15.58 10.05
N ALA A 93 -4.78 15.98 11.24
CA ALA A 93 -4.85 15.10 12.41
C ALA A 93 -5.86 13.94 12.20
N GLU A 94 -6.93 14.15 11.44
CA GLU A 94 -7.91 13.11 11.12
C GLU A 94 -7.28 12.08 10.18
N ALA A 95 -6.65 12.52 9.09
CA ALA A 95 -5.96 11.63 8.17
C ALA A 95 -4.85 10.83 8.86
N MET A 96 -4.09 11.45 9.76
CA MET A 96 -3.00 10.78 10.50
C MET A 96 -3.47 9.67 11.45
N GLN A 97 -4.76 9.61 11.83
CA GLN A 97 -5.31 8.48 12.58
C GLN A 97 -5.40 7.19 11.74
N HIS A 98 -5.39 7.31 10.42
CA HIS A 98 -5.45 6.20 9.48
C HIS A 98 -4.08 5.64 9.11
N ILE A 99 -2.98 6.27 9.54
CA ILE A 99 -1.64 5.84 9.14
C ILE A 99 -1.31 4.44 9.66
N ASN A 100 -0.84 3.58 8.78
CA ASN A 100 -0.44 2.20 9.08
C ASN A 100 -1.53 1.36 9.78
N GLN A 101 -2.80 1.54 9.39
CA GLN A 101 -3.94 0.86 10.02
C GLN A 101 -4.57 -0.24 9.15
N TYR A 102 -4.23 -0.33 7.88
CA TYR A 102 -4.94 -1.18 6.93
C TYR A 102 -4.14 -2.40 6.47
N ASN A 103 -4.86 -3.49 6.18
CA ASN A 103 -4.34 -4.55 5.33
C ASN A 103 -4.38 -4.05 3.88
N VAL A 104 -3.23 -4.04 3.22
CA VAL A 104 -3.09 -3.55 1.86
C VAL A 104 -2.60 -4.67 0.96
N ILE A 105 -3.33 -4.93 -0.13
CA ILE A 105 -2.87 -5.77 -1.23
C ILE A 105 -2.29 -4.82 -2.28
N TYR A 106 -0.98 -4.92 -2.51
CA TYR A 106 -0.27 -4.11 -3.48
C TYR A 106 0.25 -4.99 -4.61
N ILE A 107 -0.22 -4.74 -5.83
CA ILE A 107 0.16 -5.51 -7.02
C ILE A 107 0.81 -4.58 -8.04
N ASP A 108 2.08 -4.84 -8.34
CA ASP A 108 2.79 -4.23 -9.45
C ASP A 108 2.82 -5.19 -10.63
N PHE A 109 1.94 -4.95 -11.59
CA PHE A 109 1.78 -5.79 -12.76
C PHE A 109 3.04 -5.87 -13.63
N SER A 110 3.95 -4.90 -13.54
CA SER A 110 5.20 -4.91 -14.30
C SER A 110 6.23 -5.93 -13.79
N ARG A 111 6.07 -6.40 -12.56
CA ARG A 111 6.99 -7.34 -11.90
C ARG A 111 6.60 -8.81 -12.04
N ILE A 112 5.44 -9.06 -12.61
CA ILE A 112 4.91 -10.41 -12.78
C ILE A 112 5.22 -10.84 -14.22
N SER A 113 6.09 -11.84 -14.39
CA SER A 113 6.38 -12.43 -15.70
C SER A 113 5.62 -13.73 -15.87
N SER A 114 5.03 -13.92 -17.04
CA SER A 114 4.50 -15.19 -17.48
C SER A 114 4.45 -15.23 -19.00
N ASN A 115 4.33 -16.45 -19.56
CA ASN A 115 4.32 -16.65 -21.01
C ASN A 115 2.92 -16.45 -21.60
N ASP A 116 1.87 -16.49 -20.79
CA ASP A 116 0.48 -16.35 -21.21
C ASP A 116 -0.38 -15.71 -20.10
N TYR A 117 -1.58 -15.27 -20.50
CA TYR A 117 -2.49 -14.55 -19.61
C TYR A 117 -2.97 -15.41 -18.43
N GLN A 118 -3.28 -16.69 -18.66
CA GLN A 118 -3.79 -17.56 -17.60
C GLN A 118 -2.72 -17.78 -16.52
N SER A 119 -1.51 -18.15 -16.93
CA SER A 119 -0.37 -18.31 -16.01
C SER A 119 -0.08 -17.03 -15.23
N TYR A 120 -0.28 -15.88 -15.84
CA TYR A 120 -0.12 -14.58 -15.18
C TYR A 120 -1.13 -14.39 -14.05
N ILE A 121 -2.40 -14.68 -14.28
CA ILE A 121 -3.45 -14.59 -13.25
C ILE A 121 -3.24 -15.64 -12.17
N ASP A 122 -2.88 -16.86 -12.54
CA ASP A 122 -2.63 -17.95 -11.59
C ASP A 122 -1.46 -17.61 -10.65
N ASN A 123 -0.39 -17.02 -11.17
CA ASN A 123 0.75 -16.58 -10.37
C ASN A 123 0.36 -15.52 -9.33
N ILE A 124 -0.50 -14.55 -9.69
CA ILE A 124 -1.03 -13.57 -8.74
C ILE A 124 -1.88 -14.25 -7.68
N ALA A 125 -2.79 -15.12 -8.07
CA ALA A 125 -3.69 -15.82 -7.18
C ALA A 125 -2.92 -16.70 -6.18
N ASP A 126 -1.92 -17.44 -6.66
CA ASP A 126 -1.09 -18.30 -5.81
C ASP A 126 -0.23 -17.50 -4.82
N ALA A 127 0.35 -16.40 -5.27
CA ALA A 127 1.11 -15.52 -4.38
C ALA A 127 0.20 -14.94 -3.28
N LEU A 128 -1.00 -14.47 -3.63
CA LEU A 128 -1.95 -13.93 -2.68
C LEU A 128 -2.46 -15.01 -1.69
N LYS A 129 -2.78 -16.20 -2.18
CA LYS A 129 -3.19 -17.34 -1.32
C LYS A 129 -2.09 -17.69 -0.31
N LYS A 130 -0.83 -17.75 -0.74
CA LYS A 130 0.32 -18.01 0.15
C LYS A 130 0.44 -16.94 1.24
N ASP A 131 0.29 -15.67 0.87
CA ASP A 131 0.33 -14.55 1.81
C ASP A 131 -0.83 -14.62 2.82
N LEU A 132 -2.05 -14.94 2.35
CA LEU A 132 -3.24 -15.09 3.18
C LEU A 132 -3.11 -16.27 4.16
N HIS A 133 -2.68 -17.44 3.70
CA HIS A 133 -2.44 -18.59 4.59
C HIS A 133 -1.40 -18.31 5.66
N LYS A 134 -0.36 -17.54 5.31
CA LYS A 134 0.66 -17.14 6.27
C LYS A 134 0.13 -16.15 7.31
N ALA A 135 -0.69 -15.19 6.87
CA ALA A 135 -1.26 -14.15 7.73
C ALA A 135 -2.44 -14.65 8.58
N TYR A 136 -3.23 -15.58 8.06
CA TYR A 136 -4.47 -16.09 8.64
C TYR A 136 -4.55 -17.62 8.49
N PRO A 137 -3.73 -18.40 9.24
CA PRO A 137 -3.61 -19.85 9.03
C PRO A 137 -4.89 -20.65 9.37
N ASP A 138 -5.78 -20.07 10.15
CA ASP A 138 -7.01 -20.72 10.61
C ASP A 138 -8.22 -20.49 9.67
N VAL A 139 -7.99 -19.83 8.52
CA VAL A 139 -9.05 -19.53 7.54
C VAL A 139 -8.86 -20.38 6.29
N ASP A 140 -9.94 -21.05 5.84
CA ASP A 140 -9.99 -21.75 4.56
C ASP A 140 -10.27 -20.73 3.42
N TYR A 141 -9.53 -20.86 2.31
CA TYR A 141 -9.62 -20.00 1.14
C TYR A 141 -9.97 -20.78 -0.13
#